data_7af9d4d0ebafe5126f52d8f8e017b449
#
_entry.id   7af9d4d0ebafe5126f52d8f8e017b449
#
_cell.length_a   1.000
_cell.length_b   1.000
_cell.length_c   1.000
_cell.angle_alpha   90.00
_cell.angle_beta   90.00
_cell.angle_gamma   90.00
#
_symmetry.space_group_name_H-M   'P 1'
#
loop_
_entity.id
_entity.type
_entity.pdbx_description
1 polymer ?
#
loop_
_entity_poly.entity_id
_entity_poly.type
_entity_poly.pdbx_seq_one_letter_code
_entity_poly.pdbx_strand_id
1 'polypeptide(L)'
;MPGLIGKKVGMTSFFDADGKNIPCTVIEAGPCVVTQIRTVEKDGYAAVQLAYDEITEKHASKALQGHFKKAGTTPKRKLVEFKSFDTDKLNLGDTITVKDLDIKDGEIDWVDVTGISKGKGFQGVVKRHGFQGVGGVTHGQHNRLRKPGSLGASSWPSRVFPGMRMGGHMGGDRVKVQNLQVMKVIPESNLLVLKGSVPGAKGSYVIVEG
;
A
#
# COMPACT_ATOMS: atom_id res chain seq x y z
N MET A 1 13.24 -8.65 3.27
CA MET A 1 13.15 -7.40 4.03
C MET A 1 12.06 -7.54 5.07
N PRO A 2 12.36 -7.30 6.36
CA PRO A 2 11.33 -7.22 7.39
C PRO A 2 10.35 -6.11 7.06
N GLY A 3 9.16 -6.15 7.61
CA GLY A 3 8.16 -5.14 7.26
C GLY A 3 7.17 -4.91 8.39
N LEU A 4 6.50 -3.76 8.36
CA LEU A 4 5.45 -3.38 9.29
C LEU A 4 4.16 -3.01 8.57
N ILE A 5 3.06 -3.18 9.30
CA ILE A 5 1.77 -2.64 8.88
C ILE A 5 1.64 -1.24 9.49
N GLY A 6 1.29 -0.28 8.67
CA GLY A 6 1.05 1.08 9.11
C GLY A 6 -0.24 1.67 8.57
N LYS A 7 -0.54 2.87 9.04
CA LYS A 7 -1.71 3.67 8.65
C LYS A 7 -1.25 5.05 8.18
N LYS A 8 -1.68 5.43 7.00
CA LYS A 8 -1.37 6.74 6.44
C LYS A 8 -2.07 7.84 7.24
N VAL A 9 -1.32 8.64 7.97
CA VAL A 9 -1.86 9.76 8.76
C VAL A 9 -2.17 10.96 7.86
N GLY A 10 -1.23 11.33 6.98
CA GLY A 10 -1.39 12.47 6.09
C GLY A 10 -0.11 12.83 5.36
N MET A 11 -0.09 14.03 4.81
CA MET A 11 1.11 14.61 4.19
C MET A 11 1.46 15.92 4.88
N THR A 12 2.75 16.19 4.95
CA THR A 12 3.34 17.41 5.46
C THR A 12 4.52 17.83 4.57
N SER A 13 5.17 18.89 4.91
CA SER A 13 6.42 19.31 4.27
C SER A 13 7.51 19.48 5.30
N PHE A 14 8.73 19.14 4.91
CA PHE A 14 9.95 19.39 5.64
C PHE A 14 10.84 20.36 4.86
N PHE A 15 11.57 21.20 5.55
CA PHE A 15 12.59 22.03 4.95
C PHE A 15 13.95 21.41 5.21
N ASP A 16 14.73 21.25 4.15
CA ASP A 16 16.11 20.80 4.21
C ASP A 16 17.02 21.91 4.75
N ALA A 17 18.27 21.58 5.05
CA ALA A 17 19.28 22.54 5.51
C ALA A 17 19.47 23.71 4.51
N ASP A 18 19.28 23.43 3.22
CA ASP A 18 19.34 24.42 2.14
C ASP A 18 18.05 25.26 1.96
N GLY A 19 17.06 25.08 2.85
CA GLY A 19 15.76 25.76 2.76
C GLY A 19 14.81 25.21 1.70
N LYS A 20 15.14 24.04 1.09
CA LYS A 20 14.29 23.40 0.08
C LYS A 20 13.11 22.70 0.73
N ASN A 21 11.90 22.99 0.24
CA ASN A 21 10.68 22.32 0.70
C ASN A 21 10.59 20.91 0.13
N ILE A 22 10.55 19.89 1.01
CA ILE A 22 10.43 18.47 0.67
C ILE A 22 9.05 17.97 1.10
N PRO A 23 8.17 17.56 0.16
CA PRO A 23 6.88 16.97 0.50
C PRO A 23 7.09 15.58 1.11
N CYS A 24 6.45 15.33 2.26
CA CYS A 24 6.58 14.08 3.00
C CYS A 24 5.22 13.49 3.35
N THR A 25 5.17 12.17 3.46
CA THR A 25 4.02 11.44 3.99
C THR A 25 4.34 10.92 5.38
N VAL A 26 3.43 11.11 6.32
CA VAL A 26 3.51 10.58 7.68
C VAL A 26 2.70 9.29 7.75
N ILE A 27 3.35 8.23 8.22
CA ILE A 27 2.77 6.90 8.44
C ILE A 27 2.92 6.56 9.91
N GLU A 28 1.85 6.14 10.55
CA GLU A 28 1.87 5.47 11.85
C GLU A 28 2.15 3.98 11.60
N ALA A 29 3.37 3.53 11.89
CA ALA A 29 3.85 2.18 11.59
C ALA A 29 4.02 1.38 12.89
N GLY A 30 3.09 0.47 13.14
CA GLY A 30 3.04 -0.32 14.38
C GLY A 30 2.41 0.46 15.56
N PRO A 31 2.41 -0.12 16.76
CA PRO A 31 2.96 -1.45 17.11
C PRO A 31 2.19 -2.60 16.43
N CYS A 32 2.92 -3.56 15.89
CA CYS A 32 2.35 -4.76 15.28
C CYS A 32 2.59 -5.96 16.20
N VAL A 33 1.60 -6.85 16.35
CA VAL A 33 1.69 -8.02 17.21
C VAL A 33 1.83 -9.28 16.35
N VAL A 34 2.73 -10.18 16.72
CA VAL A 34 2.93 -11.49 16.08
C VAL A 34 1.76 -12.40 16.45
N THR A 35 0.96 -12.79 15.47
CA THR A 35 -0.24 -13.63 15.69
C THR A 35 -0.06 -15.07 15.24
N GLN A 36 0.85 -15.34 14.31
CA GLN A 36 1.16 -16.67 13.86
C GLN A 36 2.59 -16.72 13.29
N ILE A 37 3.28 -17.79 13.56
CA ILE A 37 4.56 -18.14 12.94
C ILE A 37 4.32 -19.40 12.10
N ARG A 38 4.63 -19.31 10.81
CA ARG A 38 4.56 -20.43 9.86
C ARG A 38 5.94 -21.03 9.67
N THR A 39 6.00 -22.35 9.68
CA THR A 39 7.24 -23.11 9.50
C THR A 39 7.17 -23.94 8.22
N VAL A 40 8.32 -24.21 7.62
CA VAL A 40 8.42 -25.00 6.39
C VAL A 40 7.84 -26.42 6.59
N GLU A 41 8.03 -26.99 7.77
CA GLU A 41 7.58 -28.36 8.08
C GLU A 41 6.04 -28.50 8.09
N LYS A 42 5.32 -27.49 8.60
CA LYS A 42 3.85 -27.56 8.76
C LYS A 42 3.10 -26.88 7.62
N ASP A 43 3.61 -25.74 7.15
CA ASP A 43 2.90 -24.85 6.21
C ASP A 43 3.53 -24.86 4.81
N GLY A 44 4.72 -25.48 4.63
CA GLY A 44 5.46 -25.52 3.37
C GLY A 44 6.26 -24.25 3.08
N TYR A 45 6.19 -23.23 3.94
CA TYR A 45 6.97 -22.00 3.84
C TYR A 45 7.13 -21.35 5.22
N ALA A 46 8.20 -20.56 5.38
CA ALA A 46 8.44 -19.77 6.59
C ALA A 46 7.86 -18.37 6.43
N ALA A 47 7.10 -17.90 7.41
CA ALA A 47 6.55 -16.55 7.45
C ALA A 47 6.09 -16.18 8.87
N VAL A 48 6.08 -14.88 9.16
CA VAL A 48 5.52 -14.32 10.39
C VAL A 48 4.28 -13.50 10.03
N GLN A 49 3.17 -13.80 10.67
CA GLN A 49 1.93 -13.03 10.52
C GLN A 49 1.88 -11.94 11.59
N LEU A 50 1.79 -10.69 11.12
CA LEU A 50 1.63 -9.52 11.97
C LEU A 50 0.19 -9.01 11.94
N ALA A 51 -0.25 -8.50 13.08
CA ALA A 51 -1.56 -7.89 13.24
C ALA A 51 -1.45 -6.44 13.73
N TYR A 52 -2.30 -5.57 13.20
CA TYR A 52 -2.30 -4.13 13.47
C TYR A 52 -3.71 -3.57 13.62
N ASP A 53 -3.86 -2.48 14.36
CA ASP A 53 -5.09 -1.71 14.61
C ASP A 53 -6.17 -2.51 15.36
N GLU A 54 -6.47 -2.10 16.58
CA GLU A 54 -7.40 -2.80 17.46
C GLU A 54 -8.85 -2.67 17.01
N ILE A 55 -9.60 -3.74 17.19
CA ILE A 55 -11.04 -3.71 17.02
C ILE A 55 -11.72 -4.28 18.26
N THR A 56 -12.93 -3.80 18.52
CA THR A 56 -13.76 -4.34 19.60
C THR A 56 -14.18 -5.78 19.26
N GLU A 57 -14.27 -6.64 20.25
CA GLU A 57 -14.66 -8.04 20.09
C GLU A 57 -16.00 -8.22 19.34
N LYS A 58 -16.93 -7.27 19.49
CA LYS A 58 -18.24 -7.28 18.79
C LYS A 58 -18.09 -7.24 17.27
N HIS A 59 -17.02 -6.64 16.76
CA HIS A 59 -16.75 -6.53 15.31
C HIS A 59 -15.85 -7.64 14.78
N ALA A 60 -15.32 -8.51 15.65
CA ALA A 60 -14.51 -9.65 15.26
C ALA A 60 -15.39 -10.92 15.22
N SER A 61 -15.24 -11.71 14.15
CA SER A 61 -15.89 -13.02 14.07
C SER A 61 -15.33 -13.96 15.15
N LYS A 62 -16.13 -14.96 15.58
CA LYS A 62 -15.69 -15.96 16.58
C LYS A 62 -14.40 -16.68 16.18
N ALA A 63 -14.23 -16.95 14.87
CA ALA A 63 -13.03 -17.58 14.34
C ALA A 63 -11.78 -16.68 14.54
N LEU A 64 -11.90 -15.38 14.23
CA LEU A 64 -10.83 -14.40 14.47
C LEU A 64 -10.53 -14.21 15.96
N GLN A 65 -11.55 -14.15 16.80
CA GLN A 65 -11.36 -14.09 18.25
C GLN A 65 -10.57 -15.29 18.78
N GLY A 66 -10.88 -16.50 18.30
CA GLY A 66 -10.12 -17.72 18.62
C GLY A 66 -8.66 -17.65 18.16
N HIS A 67 -8.42 -17.10 16.98
CA HIS A 67 -7.08 -16.91 16.43
C HIS A 67 -6.24 -15.95 17.31
N PHE A 68 -6.79 -14.78 17.65
CA PHE A 68 -6.11 -13.79 18.50
C PHE A 68 -5.95 -14.26 19.94
N LYS A 69 -6.92 -14.99 20.49
CA LYS A 69 -6.82 -15.60 21.82
C LYS A 69 -5.67 -16.59 21.91
N LYS A 70 -5.41 -17.37 20.85
CA LYS A 70 -4.26 -18.28 20.77
C LYS A 70 -2.93 -17.53 20.80
N ALA A 71 -2.88 -16.33 20.22
CA ALA A 71 -1.71 -15.45 20.24
C ALA A 71 -1.61 -14.59 21.51
N GLY A 72 -2.57 -14.69 22.45
CA GLY A 72 -2.59 -13.91 23.70
C GLY A 72 -2.87 -12.41 23.51
N THR A 73 -3.50 -12.00 22.38
CA THR A 73 -3.74 -10.60 22.07
C THR A 73 -5.21 -10.28 21.81
N THR A 74 -5.56 -8.99 21.86
CA THR A 74 -6.87 -8.48 21.46
C THR A 74 -7.09 -8.59 19.94
N PRO A 75 -8.34 -8.67 19.47
CA PRO A 75 -8.60 -8.70 18.05
C PRO A 75 -8.07 -7.46 17.31
N LYS A 76 -7.40 -7.68 16.18
CA LYS A 76 -6.83 -6.64 15.33
C LYS A 76 -7.54 -6.63 13.97
N ARG A 77 -7.54 -5.48 13.32
CA ARG A 77 -8.25 -5.26 12.05
C ARG A 77 -7.50 -5.74 10.82
N LYS A 78 -6.19 -5.57 10.81
CA LYS A 78 -5.36 -5.89 9.65
C LYS A 78 -4.36 -6.98 9.99
N LEU A 79 -4.35 -8.04 9.17
CA LEU A 79 -3.41 -9.15 9.23
C LEU A 79 -2.61 -9.18 7.93
N VAL A 80 -1.29 -9.33 8.02
CA VAL A 80 -0.40 -9.50 6.86
C VAL A 80 0.71 -10.47 7.22
N GLU A 81 1.08 -11.32 6.28
CA GLU A 81 2.22 -12.23 6.41
C GLU A 81 3.46 -11.65 5.74
N PHE A 82 4.58 -11.75 6.43
CA PHE A 82 5.90 -11.36 5.96
C PHE A 82 6.82 -12.57 5.94
N LYS A 83 7.46 -12.82 4.81
CA LYS A 83 8.35 -13.97 4.61
C LYS A 83 9.81 -13.71 5.04
N SER A 84 10.13 -12.47 5.32
CA SER A 84 11.53 -12.02 5.49
C SER A 84 11.97 -11.87 6.94
N PHE A 85 11.12 -12.23 7.88
CA PHE A 85 11.49 -12.28 9.29
C PHE A 85 12.21 -13.59 9.63
N ASP A 86 13.16 -13.49 10.55
CA ASP A 86 13.78 -14.65 11.17
C ASP A 86 12.78 -15.27 12.16
N THR A 87 12.22 -16.42 11.78
CA THR A 87 11.16 -17.09 12.55
C THR A 87 11.65 -17.59 13.90
N ASP A 88 12.95 -17.80 14.06
CA ASP A 88 13.55 -18.39 15.28
C ASP A 88 13.73 -17.36 16.41
N LYS A 89 13.68 -16.07 16.06
CA LYS A 89 13.86 -14.96 17.03
C LYS A 89 12.56 -14.41 17.58
N LEU A 90 11.42 -14.78 17.01
CA LEU A 90 10.12 -14.21 17.35
C LEU A 90 9.21 -15.24 18.02
N ASN A 91 8.44 -14.78 19.00
CA ASN A 91 7.44 -15.59 19.68
C ASN A 91 6.02 -15.05 19.40
N LEU A 92 5.02 -15.92 19.60
CA LEU A 92 3.62 -15.50 19.53
C LEU A 92 3.34 -14.45 20.62
N GLY A 93 2.70 -13.36 20.23
CA GLY A 93 2.38 -12.26 21.12
C GLY A 93 3.45 -11.16 21.19
N ASP A 94 4.62 -11.37 20.61
CA ASP A 94 5.67 -10.36 20.56
C ASP A 94 5.17 -9.12 19.79
N THR A 95 5.61 -7.94 20.24
CA THR A 95 5.25 -6.67 19.64
C THR A 95 6.42 -6.11 18.88
N ILE A 96 6.23 -5.85 17.60
CA ILE A 96 7.24 -5.27 16.70
C ILE A 96 6.89 -3.81 16.46
N THR A 97 7.87 -2.93 16.64
CA THR A 97 7.75 -1.47 16.49
C THR A 97 8.65 -0.95 15.37
N VAL A 98 8.58 0.34 15.09
CA VAL A 98 9.46 0.99 14.08
C VAL A 98 10.94 0.84 14.44
N LYS A 99 11.28 0.72 15.73
CA LYS A 99 12.68 0.52 16.19
C LYS A 99 13.27 -0.80 15.71
N ASP A 100 12.43 -1.81 15.56
CA ASP A 100 12.82 -3.19 15.21
C ASP A 100 13.07 -3.36 13.69
N LEU A 101 12.84 -2.31 12.90
CA LEU A 101 13.10 -2.30 11.45
C LEU A 101 14.57 -1.96 11.08
N ASP A 102 15.45 -1.79 12.07
CA ASP A 102 16.85 -1.37 11.86
C ASP A 102 17.03 -0.08 11.01
N ILE A 103 15.98 0.72 10.91
CA ILE A 103 16.03 2.00 10.22
C ILE A 103 16.82 2.99 11.08
N LYS A 104 18.00 3.34 10.65
CA LYS A 104 18.88 4.26 11.40
C LYS A 104 18.51 5.71 11.13
N ASP A 105 18.33 6.48 12.21
CA ASP A 105 18.18 7.93 12.11
C ASP A 105 19.46 8.56 11.55
N GLY A 106 19.31 9.27 10.42
CA GLY A 106 20.40 10.06 9.82
C GLY A 106 21.19 9.39 8.70
N GLU A 107 21.04 8.09 8.47
CA GLU A 107 21.51 7.45 7.23
C GLU A 107 20.36 7.42 6.21
N ILE A 108 20.72 7.46 4.91
CA ILE A 108 19.73 7.42 3.82
C ILE A 108 19.21 5.99 3.71
N ASP A 109 18.17 5.71 4.47
CA ASP A 109 17.46 4.44 4.37
C ASP A 109 16.32 4.54 3.37
N TRP A 110 16.13 3.48 2.63
CA TRP A 110 15.11 3.37 1.61
C TRP A 110 14.13 2.27 1.98
N VAL A 111 12.86 2.58 1.87
CA VAL A 111 11.78 1.63 2.13
C VAL A 111 10.82 1.53 0.95
N ASP A 112 10.22 0.35 0.82
CA ASP A 112 9.16 0.08 -0.13
C ASP A 112 7.81 0.18 0.57
N VAL A 113 6.85 0.85 -0.04
CA VAL A 113 5.51 0.99 0.54
C VAL A 113 4.44 0.44 -0.40
N THR A 114 3.75 -0.59 0.07
CA THR A 114 2.63 -1.20 -0.62
C THR A 114 1.30 -0.74 -0.02
N GLY A 115 0.36 -0.31 -0.84
CA GLY A 115 -0.97 0.10 -0.40
C GLY A 115 -2.01 -0.06 -1.48
N ILE A 116 -3.28 0.19 -1.13
CA ILE A 116 -4.37 0.21 -2.08
C ILE A 116 -4.56 1.64 -2.60
N SER A 117 -4.46 1.83 -3.89
CA SER A 117 -4.62 3.14 -4.52
C SER A 117 -6.05 3.68 -4.35
N LYS A 118 -6.21 5.00 -4.41
CA LYS A 118 -7.54 5.62 -4.33
C LYS A 118 -8.43 5.13 -5.48
N GLY A 119 -9.59 4.56 -5.16
CA GLY A 119 -10.60 4.21 -6.15
C GLY A 119 -11.13 5.45 -6.88
N LYS A 120 -11.29 5.37 -8.19
CA LYS A 120 -11.82 6.43 -9.05
C LYS A 120 -13.07 6.01 -9.80
N GLY A 121 -13.58 4.80 -9.50
CA GLY A 121 -14.74 4.21 -10.18
C GLY A 121 -14.47 3.89 -11.65
N PHE A 122 -15.51 3.82 -12.46
CA PHE A 122 -15.41 3.63 -13.90
C PHE A 122 -14.89 4.91 -14.56
N GLN A 123 -13.80 4.82 -15.31
CA GLN A 123 -13.20 5.95 -16.02
C GLN A 123 -13.07 5.67 -17.50
N GLY A 124 -13.27 6.73 -18.30
CA GLY A 124 -13.01 6.70 -19.74
C GLY A 124 -11.51 6.70 -20.05
N VAL A 125 -11.20 6.44 -21.31
CA VAL A 125 -9.82 6.26 -21.80
C VAL A 125 -8.93 7.48 -21.61
N VAL A 126 -9.47 8.66 -21.61
CA VAL A 126 -8.72 9.91 -21.39
C VAL A 126 -8.11 9.94 -19.99
N LYS A 127 -8.90 9.67 -18.94
CA LYS A 127 -8.40 9.69 -17.57
C LYS A 127 -7.65 8.41 -17.20
N ARG A 128 -8.10 7.26 -17.72
CA ARG A 128 -7.52 5.95 -17.37
C ARG A 128 -6.19 5.69 -18.06
N HIS A 129 -6.05 6.09 -19.31
CA HIS A 129 -4.90 5.76 -20.14
C HIS A 129 -4.16 6.98 -20.73
N GLY A 130 -4.61 8.20 -20.44
CA GLY A 130 -3.97 9.42 -20.93
C GLY A 130 -4.21 9.69 -22.40
N PHE A 131 -5.27 9.16 -23.01
CA PHE A 131 -5.60 9.42 -24.40
C PHE A 131 -5.98 10.89 -24.59
N GLN A 132 -5.55 11.48 -25.71
CA GLN A 132 -5.84 12.89 -26.01
C GLN A 132 -7.31 13.08 -26.41
N GLY A 133 -7.94 12.05 -26.96
CA GLY A 133 -9.25 12.18 -27.60
C GLY A 133 -9.14 12.82 -28.97
N VAL A 134 -10.23 13.41 -29.46
CA VAL A 134 -10.27 14.13 -30.74
C VAL A 134 -10.37 15.62 -30.44
N GLY A 135 -9.64 16.45 -31.18
CA GLY A 135 -9.67 17.91 -31.04
C GLY A 135 -11.08 18.48 -31.13
N GLY A 136 -11.40 19.44 -30.23
CA GLY A 136 -12.77 19.92 -30.02
C GLY A 136 -13.21 21.05 -30.92
N VAL A 137 -12.37 21.56 -31.83
CA VAL A 137 -12.59 22.82 -32.53
C VAL A 137 -12.63 22.61 -34.05
N THR A 138 -13.41 21.64 -34.51
CA THR A 138 -13.66 21.46 -35.93
C THR A 138 -15.15 21.54 -36.25
N HIS A 139 -15.50 22.14 -37.38
CA HIS A 139 -16.88 22.18 -37.83
C HIS A 139 -17.44 20.77 -38.04
N GLY A 140 -18.60 20.48 -37.41
CA GLY A 140 -19.30 19.20 -37.55
C GLY A 140 -18.80 18.03 -36.68
N GLN A 141 -17.78 18.20 -35.85
CA GLN A 141 -17.30 17.16 -34.95
C GLN A 141 -18.01 17.23 -33.59
N HIS A 142 -19.00 16.38 -33.38
CA HIS A 142 -19.72 16.25 -32.12
C HIS A 142 -19.58 14.81 -31.57
N ASN A 143 -19.81 14.59 -30.27
CA ASN A 143 -19.93 13.26 -29.63
C ASN A 143 -18.69 12.33 -29.69
N ARG A 144 -17.52 12.79 -30.16
CA ARG A 144 -16.28 11.97 -30.23
C ARG A 144 -15.11 12.47 -29.42
N LEU A 145 -15.28 13.57 -28.68
CA LEU A 145 -14.21 14.30 -27.99
C LEU A 145 -13.37 13.43 -27.04
N ARG A 146 -13.98 12.50 -26.32
CA ARG A 146 -13.33 11.69 -25.29
C ARG A 146 -13.34 10.19 -25.60
N LYS A 147 -13.39 9.84 -26.86
CA LYS A 147 -13.42 8.45 -27.35
C LYS A 147 -12.00 7.89 -27.54
N PRO A 148 -11.84 6.55 -27.54
CA PRO A 148 -10.53 5.91 -27.71
C PRO A 148 -9.94 6.07 -29.12
N GLY A 149 -10.76 6.39 -30.12
CA GLY A 149 -10.36 6.39 -31.52
C GLY A 149 -10.53 5.02 -32.19
N SER A 150 -9.66 4.68 -33.15
CA SER A 150 -9.68 3.38 -33.82
C SER A 150 -9.36 2.25 -32.85
N LEU A 151 -10.07 1.12 -32.99
CA LEU A 151 -9.86 -0.10 -32.19
C LEU A 151 -9.07 -1.18 -32.92
N GLY A 152 -8.67 -0.94 -34.17
CA GLY A 152 -7.90 -1.89 -34.96
C GLY A 152 -8.17 -1.74 -36.47
N ALA A 153 -7.66 -2.71 -37.24
CA ALA A 153 -7.89 -2.80 -38.68
C ALA A 153 -9.32 -3.28 -39.00
N SER A 154 -9.79 -3.04 -40.24
CA SER A 154 -11.16 -3.30 -40.66
C SER A 154 -11.44 -4.81 -40.87
N SER A 155 -11.36 -5.26 -42.14
CA SER A 155 -11.84 -6.60 -42.56
C SER A 155 -11.01 -7.76 -42.03
N TRP A 156 -9.75 -7.55 -41.72
CA TRP A 156 -8.87 -8.53 -41.14
C TRP A 156 -8.09 -7.90 -39.96
N PRO A 157 -8.08 -8.48 -38.76
CA PRO A 157 -8.57 -9.78 -38.32
C PRO A 157 -10.06 -9.82 -37.90
N SER A 158 -10.87 -8.79 -38.23
CA SER A 158 -12.33 -8.68 -37.92
C SER A 158 -12.66 -8.81 -36.41
N ARG A 159 -11.72 -8.48 -35.53
CA ARG A 159 -11.90 -8.51 -34.07
C ARG A 159 -11.06 -7.45 -33.38
N VAL A 160 -11.43 -7.10 -32.18
CA VAL A 160 -10.59 -6.32 -31.25
C VAL A 160 -9.77 -7.27 -30.41
N PHE A 161 -8.46 -7.08 -30.38
CA PHE A 161 -7.59 -7.93 -29.59
C PHE A 161 -7.79 -7.72 -28.08
N PRO A 162 -7.59 -8.78 -27.25
CA PRO A 162 -7.59 -8.63 -25.80
C PRO A 162 -6.47 -7.68 -25.35
N GLY A 163 -6.68 -7.01 -24.20
CA GLY A 163 -5.71 -6.05 -23.68
C GLY A 163 -5.79 -4.65 -24.29
N MET A 164 -6.70 -4.38 -25.22
CA MET A 164 -6.92 -3.04 -25.78
C MET A 164 -7.29 -2.05 -24.66
N ARG A 165 -6.68 -0.87 -24.69
CA ARG A 165 -6.89 0.18 -23.69
C ARG A 165 -8.26 0.83 -23.86
N MET A 166 -9.21 0.37 -23.06
CA MET A 166 -10.60 0.86 -23.03
C MET A 166 -10.96 1.46 -21.67
N GLY A 167 -12.13 2.10 -21.60
CA GLY A 167 -12.73 2.50 -20.33
C GLY A 167 -12.93 1.32 -19.38
N GLY A 168 -12.95 1.58 -18.09
CA GLY A 168 -13.13 0.55 -17.07
C GLY A 168 -12.81 1.06 -15.66
N HIS A 169 -12.78 0.15 -14.71
CA HIS A 169 -12.42 0.44 -13.32
C HIS A 169 -11.01 1.02 -13.23
N MET A 170 -10.85 2.06 -12.42
CA MET A 170 -9.57 2.72 -12.20
C MET A 170 -9.35 2.94 -10.70
N GLY A 171 -8.17 2.57 -10.23
CA GLY A 171 -7.84 2.63 -8.81
C GLY A 171 -8.48 1.50 -8.00
N GLY A 172 -8.25 1.48 -6.68
CA GLY A 172 -8.58 0.35 -5.84
C GLY A 172 -7.63 -0.84 -6.01
N ASP A 173 -6.53 -0.63 -6.75
CA ASP A 173 -5.53 -1.64 -7.05
C ASP A 173 -4.41 -1.61 -6.00
N ARG A 174 -3.80 -2.77 -5.75
CA ARG A 174 -2.58 -2.87 -4.95
C ARG A 174 -1.41 -2.28 -5.74
N VAL A 175 -0.78 -1.26 -5.17
CA VAL A 175 0.36 -0.55 -5.77
C VAL A 175 1.52 -0.56 -4.78
N LYS A 176 2.72 -0.88 -5.26
CA LYS A 176 3.97 -0.79 -4.50
C LYS A 176 4.77 0.40 -5.05
N VAL A 177 5.10 1.34 -4.17
CA VAL A 177 6.05 2.42 -4.47
C VAL A 177 7.37 2.03 -3.84
N GLN A 178 8.37 1.89 -4.67
CA GLN A 178 9.70 1.43 -4.27
C GLN A 178 10.61 2.61 -3.98
N ASN A 179 11.64 2.36 -3.16
CA ASN A 179 12.73 3.29 -2.90
C ASN A 179 12.25 4.66 -2.41
N LEU A 180 11.42 4.68 -1.38
CA LEU A 180 11.05 5.90 -0.68
C LEU A 180 12.08 6.20 0.40
N GLN A 181 12.67 7.39 0.36
CA GLN A 181 13.64 7.84 1.34
C GLN A 181 12.98 8.09 2.69
N VAL A 182 13.55 7.54 3.75
CA VAL A 182 13.16 7.85 5.13
C VAL A 182 13.77 9.19 5.51
N MET A 183 12.93 10.14 5.91
CA MET A 183 13.35 11.48 6.34
C MET A 183 13.52 11.57 7.85
N LYS A 184 12.65 10.91 8.60
CA LYS A 184 12.68 10.91 10.06
C LYS A 184 11.90 9.74 10.62
N VAL A 185 12.39 9.16 11.69
CA VAL A 185 11.69 8.19 12.53
C VAL A 185 11.39 8.84 13.88
N ILE A 186 10.17 8.69 14.37
CA ILE A 186 9.75 9.18 15.70
C ILE A 186 9.25 7.97 16.50
N PRO A 187 10.16 7.28 17.20
CA PRO A 187 9.84 5.99 17.83
C PRO A 187 8.82 6.11 18.96
N GLU A 188 8.78 7.25 19.66
CA GLU A 188 7.85 7.48 20.77
C GLU A 188 6.38 7.40 20.34
N SER A 189 6.09 7.86 19.12
CA SER A 189 4.75 7.88 18.54
C SER A 189 4.56 6.84 17.42
N ASN A 190 5.53 5.96 17.19
CA ASN A 190 5.55 5.01 16.08
C ASN A 190 5.32 5.66 14.71
N LEU A 191 5.85 6.88 14.51
CA LEU A 191 5.70 7.59 13.25
C LEU A 191 6.94 7.45 12.37
N LEU A 192 6.67 7.18 11.10
CA LEU A 192 7.65 7.13 10.03
C LEU A 192 7.32 8.23 9.01
N VAL A 193 8.29 9.09 8.73
CA VAL A 193 8.17 10.19 7.77
C VAL A 193 8.92 9.83 6.51
N LEU A 194 8.20 9.67 5.39
CA LEU A 194 8.75 9.29 4.11
C LEU A 194 8.68 10.44 3.12
N LYS A 195 9.72 10.62 2.32
CA LYS A 195 9.76 11.58 1.24
C LYS A 195 8.81 11.18 0.13
N GLY A 196 7.95 12.10 -0.29
CA GLY A 196 7.04 11.91 -1.41
C GLY A 196 5.67 11.36 -1.02
N SER A 197 4.99 10.75 -1.97
CA SER A 197 3.62 10.26 -1.85
C SER A 197 3.56 8.75 -1.65
N VAL A 198 2.58 8.31 -0.86
CA VAL A 198 2.30 6.91 -0.55
C VAL A 198 0.91 6.55 -1.08
N PRO A 199 0.69 5.33 -1.60
CA PRO A 199 -0.62 4.91 -2.10
C PRO A 199 -1.73 5.03 -1.05
N GLY A 200 -2.94 5.27 -1.52
CA GLY A 200 -4.13 5.26 -0.68
C GLY A 200 -4.57 6.63 -0.17
N ALA A 201 -5.72 6.64 0.48
CA ALA A 201 -6.31 7.80 1.12
C ALA A 201 -5.71 8.00 2.52
N LYS A 202 -5.98 9.16 3.15
CA LYS A 202 -5.74 9.34 4.58
C LYS A 202 -6.51 8.28 5.38
N GLY A 203 -5.87 7.64 6.35
CA GLY A 203 -6.44 6.56 7.15
C GLY A 203 -6.38 5.17 6.49
N SER A 204 -5.85 5.02 5.28
CA SER A 204 -5.67 3.71 4.65
C SER A 204 -4.47 2.96 5.23
N TYR A 205 -4.58 1.62 5.23
CA TYR A 205 -3.47 0.76 5.62
C TYR A 205 -2.43 0.67 4.53
N VAL A 206 -1.18 0.64 4.93
CA VAL A 206 -0.02 0.44 4.08
C VAL A 206 0.91 -0.59 4.70
N ILE A 207 1.68 -1.25 3.86
CA ILE A 207 2.72 -2.20 4.27
C ILE A 207 4.04 -1.52 3.94
N VAL A 208 4.90 -1.37 4.92
CA VAL A 208 6.24 -0.79 4.80
C VAL A 208 7.22 -1.95 4.89
N GLU A 209 8.11 -2.08 3.92
CA GLU A 209 9.17 -3.09 3.83
C GLU A 209 10.50 -2.36 3.67
N GLY A 210 11.45 -2.62 4.56
CA GLY A 210 12.77 -2.00 4.56
C GLY A 210 13.87 -2.96 4.95
#